data_e3db35a5be2da31cf4474425dd2ee291
#
_entry.id   e3db35a5be2da31cf4474425dd2ee291
#
_cell.length_a   1.000
_cell.length_b   1.000
_cell.length_c   1.000
_cell.angle_alpha   90.00
_cell.angle_beta   90.00
_cell.angle_gamma   90.00
#
_symmetry.space_group_name_H-M   'P 1'
#
loop_
_entity.id
_entity.type
_entity.pdbx_description
1 polymer ?
#
loop_
_entity_poly.entity_id
_entity_poly.type
_entity_poly.pdbx_seq_one_letter_code
_entity_poly.pdbx_strand_id
1 'polypeptide(L)' 'MKLYILYQTDLWKTKTSRIFFGIFDCRCKAIDSAKYNGLYTQNANVVIEEVTMNQFEEGYSF' A
#
# COMPACT_ATOMS: atom_id res chain seq x y z
N MET A 1 -12.21 -4.64 11.84
CA MET A 1 -12.18 -4.50 10.37
C MET A 1 -10.76 -4.26 9.89
N LYS A 2 -10.35 -4.95 8.87
CA LYS A 2 -9.02 -4.78 8.28
C LYS A 2 -9.10 -3.90 7.05
N LEU A 3 -8.09 -3.05 6.88
CA LEU A 3 -7.92 -2.21 5.71
C LEU A 3 -6.58 -2.51 5.05
N TYR A 4 -6.51 -2.24 3.76
CA TYR A 4 -5.32 -2.48 2.96
C TYR A 4 -4.90 -1.19 2.31
N ILE A 5 -3.70 -0.74 2.62
CA ILE A 5 -3.16 0.52 2.10
C ILE A 5 -2.23 0.21 0.95
N LEU A 6 -2.52 0.82 -0.20
CA LEU A 6 -1.76 0.60 -1.43
C LEU A 6 -0.67 1.66 -1.57
N TYR A 7 0.57 1.21 -1.73
CA TYR A 7 1.73 2.06 -1.98
C TYR A 7 2.48 1.59 -3.22
N GLN A 8 3.10 2.52 -3.90
CA GLN A 8 4.14 2.23 -4.89
C GLN A 8 5.49 2.64 -4.31
N THR A 9 6.50 1.79 -4.48
CA THR A 9 7.84 2.02 -3.95
C THR A 9 8.87 1.88 -5.07
N ASP A 10 10.14 2.13 -4.74
CA ASP A 10 11.24 1.80 -5.64
C ASP A 10 11.47 0.26 -5.66
N LEU A 11 12.47 -0.18 -6.41
CA LEU A 11 12.79 -1.61 -6.54
C LEU A 11 13.17 -2.25 -5.20
N TRP A 12 13.69 -1.48 -4.27
CA TRP A 12 14.16 -1.98 -2.97
C TRP A 12 13.10 -1.90 -1.88
N LYS A 13 11.90 -1.42 -2.22
CA LYS A 13 10.77 -1.28 -1.27
C LYS A 13 11.14 -0.44 -0.06
N THR A 14 11.92 0.61 -0.26
CA THR A 14 12.30 1.50 0.85
C THR A 14 11.08 2.30 1.33
N LYS A 15 11.02 2.52 2.64
CA LYS A 15 9.89 3.26 3.24
C LYS A 15 9.82 4.71 2.75
N THR A 16 10.96 5.32 2.50
CA THR A 16 11.03 6.72 2.05
C THR A 16 10.55 6.89 0.61
N SER A 17 10.52 5.81 -0.17
CA SER A 17 10.05 5.85 -1.55
C SER A 17 8.56 5.58 -1.70
N ARG A 18 7.86 5.27 -0.61
CA ARG A 18 6.44 4.93 -0.66
C ARG A 18 5.60 6.11 -1.11
N ILE A 19 4.79 5.87 -2.14
CA ILE A 19 3.80 6.82 -2.62
C ILE A 19 2.43 6.22 -2.34
N PHE A 20 1.60 6.95 -1.59
CA PHE A 20 0.26 6.50 -1.23
C PHE A 20 -0.67 6.57 -2.43
N PHE A 21 -1.39 5.48 -2.70
CA PHE A 21 -2.33 5.41 -3.81
C PHE A 21 -3.78 5.12 -3.41
N GLY A 22 -4.01 4.60 -2.21
CA GLY A 22 -5.38 4.39 -1.79
C GLY A 22 -5.51 3.44 -0.60
N ILE A 23 -6.73 3.38 -0.07
CA ILE A 23 -7.11 2.49 1.02
C ILE A 23 -8.29 1.65 0.56
N PHE A 24 -8.22 0.35 0.80
CA PHE A 24 -9.23 -0.61 0.35
C PHE A 24 -9.64 -1.52 1.50
N ASP A 25 -10.85 -2.06 1.43
CA ASP A 25 -11.37 -3.01 2.41
C ASP A 25 -11.01 -4.46 2.07
N CYS A 26 -10.40 -4.69 0.91
CA CYS A 26 -10.05 -6.02 0.43
C CYS A 26 -8.72 -5.95 -0.32
N ARG A 27 -7.85 -6.93 -0.05
CA ARG A 27 -6.55 -7.02 -0.75
C ARG A 27 -6.74 -7.14 -2.26
N CYS A 28 -7.76 -7.87 -2.71
CA CYS A 28 -8.04 -8.02 -4.13
C CYS A 28 -8.33 -6.68 -4.80
N LYS A 29 -9.10 -5.82 -4.14
CA LYS A 29 -9.40 -4.49 -4.66
C LYS A 29 -8.15 -3.63 -4.77
N ALA A 30 -7.25 -3.73 -3.78
CA ALA A 30 -5.98 -3.00 -3.83
C ALA A 30 -5.12 -3.48 -5.01
N ILE A 31 -5.02 -4.79 -5.21
CA ILE A 31 -4.26 -5.36 -6.33
C ILE A 31 -4.87 -4.94 -7.66
N ASP A 32 -6.19 -5.02 -7.80
CA ASP A 32 -6.88 -4.63 -9.03
C ASP A 32 -6.67 -3.16 -9.34
N SER A 33 -6.73 -2.30 -8.32
CA SER A 33 -6.47 -0.87 -8.49
C SER A 33 -5.04 -0.61 -8.94
N ALA A 34 -4.06 -1.33 -8.37
CA ALA A 34 -2.67 -1.21 -8.78
C ALA A 34 -2.47 -1.61 -10.24
N LYS A 35 -3.11 -2.69 -10.67
CA LYS A 35 -3.06 -3.13 -12.06
C LYS A 35 -3.73 -2.14 -13.00
N TYR A 36 -4.91 -1.67 -12.63
CA TYR A 36 -5.67 -0.73 -13.43
C TYR A 36 -4.92 0.58 -13.64
N ASN A 37 -4.21 1.06 -12.62
CA ASN A 37 -3.46 2.31 -12.68
C ASN A 37 -2.02 2.14 -13.17
N GLY A 38 -1.63 0.93 -13.55
CA GLY A 38 -0.31 0.67 -14.11
C GLY A 38 0.83 0.85 -13.10
N LEU A 39 0.61 0.51 -11.84
CA LEU A 39 1.63 0.68 -10.80
C LEU A 39 2.72 -0.38 -10.86
N TYR A 40 2.45 -1.52 -11.49
CA TYR A 40 3.42 -2.59 -11.67
C TYR A 40 4.34 -2.23 -12.85
N THR A 41 5.52 -1.73 -12.56
CA THR A 41 6.50 -1.34 -13.58
C THR A 41 7.83 -2.05 -13.32
N GLN A 42 8.74 -1.97 -14.31
CA GLN A 42 10.07 -2.56 -14.18
C GLN A 42 10.92 -1.86 -13.11
N ASN A 43 10.63 -0.60 -12.83
CA ASN A 43 11.44 0.25 -11.95
C ASN A 43 10.76 0.53 -10.61
N ALA A 44 9.66 -0.15 -10.32
CA ALA A 44 8.91 0.09 -9.09
C ALA A 44 8.27 -1.20 -8.58
N ASN A 45 8.00 -1.23 -7.30
CA ASN A 45 7.26 -2.31 -6.65
C ASN A 45 5.99 -1.78 -6.02
N VAL A 46 5.02 -2.68 -5.83
CA VAL A 46 3.78 -2.38 -5.16
C VAL A 46 3.78 -3.04 -3.79
N VAL A 47 3.46 -2.26 -2.77
CA VAL A 47 3.35 -2.76 -1.39
C VAL A 47 1.93 -2.54 -0.91
N ILE A 48 1.34 -3.58 -0.34
CA ILE A 48 0.01 -3.50 0.26
C ILE A 48 0.17 -3.81 1.74
N GLU A 49 -0.11 -2.81 2.57
CA GLU A 49 0.02 -2.93 4.02
C GLU A 49 -1.34 -3.19 4.64
N GLU A 50 -1.43 -4.26 5.42
CA GLU A 50 -2.64 -4.59 6.14
C GLU A 50 -2.64 -3.89 7.49
N VAL A 51 -3.71 -3.15 7.78
CA VAL A 51 -3.89 -2.46 9.07
C VAL A 51 -5.26 -2.79 9.62
N THR A 52 -5.37 -2.76 10.95
CA THR A 52 -6.66 -2.97 11.62
C THR A 52 -7.26 -1.61 11.94
N MET A 53 -8.48 -1.41 11.45
CA MET A 53 -9.21 -0.16 11.70
C MET A 53 -9.56 -0.01 13.18
N ASN A 54 -9.49 1.22 13.68
CA ASN A 54 -9.79 1.57 15.07
C ASN A 54 -8.84 0.97 16.10
N GLN A 55 -7.66 0.52 15.65
CA GLN A 55 -6.63 0.03 16.56
C GLN A 55 -5.52 1.07 16.67
N PHE A 56 -5.10 1.34 17.91
CA PHE A 56 -3.92 2.16 18.13
C PHE A 56 -2.67 1.39 17.75
N GLU A 57 -1.85 1.99 16.89
CA GLU A 57 -0.59 1.38 16.44
C GLU A 57 0.57 2.15 17.04
N GLU A 58 1.22 1.55 18.03
CA GLU A 58 2.38 2.14 18.66
C GLU A 58 3.54 2.20 17.68
N GLY A 59 4.23 3.34 17.61
CA GLY A 59 5.33 3.52 16.70
C GLY A 59 4.98 4.24 15.40
N TYR A 60 3.72 4.47 15.12
CA TYR A 60 3.34 5.34 14.02
C TYR A 60 3.72 6.78 14.32
N SER A 61 4.32 7.44 13.36
CA SER A 61 4.54 8.88 13.44
C SER A 61 3.90 9.54 12.22
N PHE A 62 3.21 10.60 12.50
CA PHE A 62 2.51 11.37 11.49
C PHE A 62 3.14 12.73 11.33
#